data_8d5ca556fbee013537ac6e85db795260
#
_entry.id   8d5ca556fbee013537ac6e85db795260
#
_cell.length_a   1.000
_cell.length_b   1.000
_cell.length_c   1.000
_cell.angle_alpha   90.00
_cell.angle_beta   90.00
_cell.angle_gamma   90.00
#
_symmetry.space_group_name_H-M   'P 1'
#
loop_
_entity.id
_entity.type
_entity.pdbx_description
1 polymer ?
#
loop_
_entity_poly.entity_id
_entity_poly.type
_entity_poly.pdbx_seq_one_letter_code
_entity_poly.pdbx_strand_id
1 'polypeptide(L)' 'MQTVEGECVRWSDDDGWGVLRSDAVGSEVFAHYAELVGEGYRSLRPGDRVRFDVEPYPSGQDGYVFRAHDVRLI' A
#
# COMPACT_ATOMS: atom_id res chain seq x y z
N MET A 1 -14.21 2.80 -3.58
CA MET A 1 -13.07 2.60 -2.68
C MET A 1 -12.88 3.83 -1.82
N GLN A 2 -12.31 3.66 -0.64
CA GLN A 2 -12.06 4.77 0.28
C GLN A 2 -10.60 5.23 0.14
N THR A 3 -10.38 6.53 0.06
CA THR A 3 -9.04 7.11 0.04
C THR A 3 -8.61 7.40 1.47
N VAL A 4 -7.44 6.92 1.84
CA VAL A 4 -6.91 7.07 3.20
C VAL A 4 -5.45 7.51 3.14
N GLU A 5 -4.95 8.00 4.27
CA GLU A 5 -3.54 8.33 4.45
C GLU A 5 -2.92 7.40 5.48
N GLY A 6 -1.68 7.07 5.27
CA GLY A 6 -0.97 6.17 6.16
C GLY A 6 0.52 6.18 5.87
N GLU A 7 1.15 5.05 6.14
CA GLU A 7 2.59 4.93 5.95
C GLU A 7 2.98 3.53 5.52
N CYS A 8 4.16 3.44 4.92
CA CYS A 8 4.74 2.15 4.56
C CYS A 8 5.29 1.48 5.81
N VAL A 9 4.92 0.22 6.02
CA VAL A 9 5.42 -0.60 7.13
C VAL A 9 6.71 -1.29 6.70
N ARG A 10 6.68 -1.91 5.51
CA ARG A 10 7.84 -2.58 4.93
C ARG A 10 7.65 -2.69 3.41
N TRP A 11 8.75 -2.86 2.72
CA TRP A 11 8.73 -2.96 1.26
C TRP A 11 9.83 -3.90 0.79
N SER A 12 9.54 -4.74 -0.19
CA SER A 12 10.51 -5.63 -0.82
C SER A 12 10.64 -5.30 -2.30
N ASP A 13 11.77 -4.74 -2.69
CA ASP A 13 12.04 -4.45 -4.10
C ASP A 13 12.15 -5.74 -4.92
N ASP A 14 12.69 -6.80 -4.32
CA ASP A 14 12.84 -8.07 -5.01
C ASP A 14 11.50 -8.71 -5.32
N ASP A 15 10.56 -8.61 -4.40
CA ASP A 15 9.23 -9.20 -4.56
C ASP A 15 8.28 -8.26 -5.30
N GLY A 16 8.58 -6.97 -5.30
CA GLY A 16 7.77 -5.96 -5.98
C GLY A 16 6.50 -5.60 -5.23
N TRP A 17 6.48 -5.75 -3.90
CA TRP A 17 5.32 -5.37 -3.10
C TRP A 17 5.74 -5.09 -1.67
N GLY A 18 4.82 -4.51 -0.94
CA GLY A 18 5.02 -4.22 0.46
C GLY A 18 3.71 -4.05 1.20
N VAL A 19 3.80 -3.49 2.39
CA VAL A 19 2.69 -3.38 3.31
C VAL A 19 2.55 -1.95 3.77
N LEU A 20 1.33 -1.44 3.71
CA LEU A 20 0.95 -0.12 4.19
C LEU A 20 0.05 -0.27 5.40
N ARG A 21 -0.04 0.79 6.19
CA ARG A 21 -1.01 0.84 7.29
C ARG A 21 -1.62 2.24 7.36
N SER A 22 -2.84 2.31 7.88
CA SER A 22 -3.55 3.56 8.11
C SER A 22 -4.43 3.40 9.32
N ASP A 23 -4.54 4.45 10.12
CA ASP A 23 -5.45 4.44 11.27
C ASP A 23 -6.91 4.34 10.83
N ALA A 24 -7.20 4.68 9.58
CA ALA A 24 -8.54 4.56 9.01
C ALA A 24 -8.92 3.12 8.65
N VAL A 25 -7.93 2.21 8.64
CA VAL A 25 -8.14 0.81 8.28
C VAL A 25 -7.64 -0.04 9.43
N GLY A 26 -8.46 -0.94 9.94
CA GLY A 26 -8.11 -1.74 11.10
C GLY A 26 -7.16 -2.90 10.83
N SER A 27 -6.47 -2.91 9.70
CA SER A 27 -5.61 -4.01 9.28
C SER A 27 -4.52 -3.49 8.37
N GLU A 28 -3.44 -4.27 8.21
CA GLU A 28 -2.41 -3.97 7.23
C GLU A 28 -2.94 -4.15 5.81
N VAL A 29 -2.35 -3.41 4.87
CA VAL A 29 -2.83 -3.33 3.49
C VAL A 29 -1.71 -3.74 2.55
N PHE A 30 -2.00 -4.70 1.65
CA PHE A 30 -1.06 -5.14 0.61
C PHE A 30 -0.94 -4.04 -0.47
N ALA A 31 0.28 -3.76 -0.91
CA ALA A 31 0.52 -2.79 -1.99
C ALA A 31 1.53 -3.34 -2.97
N HIS A 32 1.10 -3.51 -4.23
CA HIS A 32 1.97 -3.97 -5.32
C HIS A 32 2.65 -2.77 -5.99
N TYR A 33 3.89 -2.98 -6.50
CA TYR A 33 4.64 -1.87 -7.09
C TYR A 33 3.90 -1.21 -8.26
N ALA A 34 3.07 -1.97 -8.98
CA ALA A 34 2.31 -1.43 -10.11
C ALA A 34 1.27 -0.39 -9.68
N GLU A 35 0.96 -0.31 -8.38
CA GLU A 35 0.00 0.67 -7.85
C GLU A 35 0.67 1.96 -7.40
N LEU A 36 1.99 2.04 -7.46
CA LEU A 36 2.70 3.27 -7.12
C LEU A 36 2.55 4.27 -8.26
N VAL A 37 2.12 5.48 -7.93
CA VAL A 37 1.84 6.53 -8.91
C VAL A 37 2.89 7.63 -8.78
N GLY A 38 3.45 8.04 -9.92
CA GLY A 38 4.47 9.09 -9.96
C GLY A 38 5.60 8.71 -10.87
N GLU A 39 6.27 9.70 -11.46
CA GLU A 39 7.38 9.47 -12.37
C GLU A 39 8.59 8.91 -11.62
N GLY A 40 9.19 7.86 -12.19
CA GLY A 40 10.40 7.26 -11.65
C GLY A 40 10.22 6.56 -10.32
N TYR A 41 8.99 6.39 -9.89
CA TYR A 41 8.69 5.93 -8.56
C TYR A 41 8.24 4.47 -8.60
N ARG A 42 9.04 3.57 -8.06
CA ARG A 42 8.79 2.12 -8.13
C ARG A 42 8.97 1.40 -6.80
N SER A 43 9.29 2.12 -5.73
CA SER A 43 9.46 1.49 -4.42
C SER A 43 9.15 2.49 -3.31
N LEU A 44 8.91 1.95 -2.13
CA LEU A 44 8.71 2.71 -0.92
C LEU A 44 9.77 2.31 0.10
N ARG A 45 9.86 3.08 1.17
CA ARG A 45 10.70 2.76 2.32
C ARG A 45 9.85 2.75 3.56
N PRO A 46 10.18 1.93 4.56
CA PRO A 46 9.47 1.99 5.84
C PRO A 46 9.44 3.42 6.37
N GLY A 47 8.27 3.86 6.77
CA GLY A 47 8.06 5.21 7.28
C GLY A 47 7.62 6.23 6.25
N ASP A 48 7.69 5.92 4.96
CA ASP A 48 7.19 6.83 3.93
C ASP A 48 5.70 7.08 4.13
N ARG A 49 5.31 8.37 4.09
CA ARG A 49 3.92 8.75 4.19
C ARG A 49 3.27 8.66 2.82
N VAL A 50 2.08 8.06 2.78
CA VAL A 50 1.39 7.79 1.53
C VAL A 50 -0.10 8.08 1.64
N ARG A 51 -0.71 8.35 0.49
CA ARG A 51 -2.16 8.40 0.32
C ARG A 51 -2.52 7.33 -0.70
N PHE A 52 -3.57 6.56 -0.44
CA PHE A 52 -3.95 5.47 -1.33
C PHE A 52 -5.42 5.15 -1.18
N ASP A 53 -5.97 4.52 -2.22
CA ASP A 53 -7.31 3.96 -2.17
C ASP A 53 -7.22 2.56 -1.62
N VAL A 54 -8.11 2.20 -0.69
CA VAL A 54 -8.11 0.89 -0.07
C VAL A 54 -9.31 0.09 -0.56
N GLU A 55 -9.04 -1.14 -0.98
CA GLU A 55 -10.07 -2.06 -1.45
C GLU A 55 -10.10 -3.28 -0.54
N PRO A 56 -11.28 -3.67 -0.01
CA PRO A 56 -11.41 -4.96 0.66
C PRO A 56 -11.15 -6.09 -0.34
N TYR A 57 -10.36 -7.06 0.09
CA TYR A 57 -10.01 -8.19 -0.76
C TYR A 57 -10.18 -9.49 0.03
N PRO A 58 -11.44 -9.92 0.26
CA PRO A 58 -11.72 -11.02 1.17
C PRO A 58 -11.08 -12.35 0.77
N SER A 59 -10.78 -12.54 -0.52
CA SER A 59 -10.08 -13.75 -0.99
C SER A 59 -8.64 -13.82 -0.49
N GLY A 60 -8.10 -12.67 -0.05
CA GLY A 60 -6.73 -12.61 0.44
C GLY A 60 -5.71 -12.45 -0.65
N GLN A 61 -4.60 -11.78 -0.29
CA GLN A 61 -3.42 -11.64 -1.12
C GLN A 61 -2.24 -11.77 -0.17
N ASP A 62 -1.55 -12.90 -0.22
CA ASP A 62 -0.43 -13.18 0.68
C ASP A 62 -0.81 -13.00 2.15
N GLY A 63 -2.04 -13.38 2.51
CA GLY A 63 -2.54 -13.26 3.87
C GLY A 63 -3.19 -11.94 4.21
N TYR A 64 -3.18 -10.97 3.29
CA TYR A 64 -3.81 -9.67 3.52
C TYR A 64 -5.21 -9.65 2.92
N VAL A 65 -6.13 -8.98 3.61
CA VAL A 65 -7.53 -8.88 3.17
C VAL A 65 -7.88 -7.50 2.66
N PHE A 66 -6.88 -6.62 2.51
CA PHE A 66 -7.02 -5.30 1.90
C PHE A 66 -5.91 -5.06 0.91
N ARG A 67 -6.21 -4.36 -0.18
CA ARG A 67 -5.26 -3.98 -1.21
C ARG A 67 -5.28 -2.47 -1.40
N ALA A 68 -4.10 -1.90 -1.67
CA ALA A 68 -3.98 -0.48 -1.97
C ALA A 68 -3.95 -0.25 -3.47
N HIS A 69 -4.56 0.84 -3.91
CA HIS A 69 -4.53 1.31 -5.30
C HIS A 69 -4.11 2.77 -5.32
N ASP A 70 -3.49 3.20 -6.42
CA ASP A 70 -3.11 4.60 -6.63
C ASP A 70 -2.33 5.17 -5.45
N VAL A 71 -1.26 4.48 -5.08
CA VAL A 71 -0.43 4.86 -3.93
C VAL A 71 0.46 6.05 -4.30
N ARG A 72 0.37 7.13 -3.52
CA ARG A 72 1.14 8.37 -3.76
C ARG A 72 1.87 8.77 -2.50
N LEU A 73 3.10 9.23 -2.66
CA LEU A 73 3.83 9.88 -1.57
C LEU A 73 3.19 11.22 -1.23
N ILE A 74 3.13 11.53 0.05
CA ILE A 74 2.62 12.83 0.51
C ILE A 74 3.61 13.52 1.45
#